data_7f83e7723f957cee2989b7cd2935e9c8
#
_entry.id   7f83e7723f957cee2989b7cd2935e9c8
#
_cell.length_a   1.000
_cell.length_b   1.000
_cell.length_c   1.000
_cell.angle_alpha   90.00
_cell.angle_beta   90.00
_cell.angle_gamma   90.00
#
_symmetry.space_group_name_H-M   'P 1'
#
loop_
_entity.id
_entity.type
_entity.pdbx_description
1 polymer ?
#
loop_
_entity_poly.entity_id
_entity_poly.type
_entity_poly.pdbx_seq_one_letter_code
_entity_poly.pdbx_strand_id
1 'polypeptide(L)'
;MGKQIPIVDYLAIDDGPPHLVAWEAVDSGALYFDRRNADAKGGGTEFRRKKLGTTGKVRSFTIVNRGVPGIPVPYVSALVDLDGGGTVKGNLMNTPPDPEHVKLGMAVKMLTFPAGTDDDGTEAIAFAFEPAS
;
A
#
# COMPACT_ATOMS: atom_id res chain seq x y z
N MET A 1 8.56 6.84 25.08
CA MET A 1 8.59 6.73 23.65
C MET A 1 7.95 5.43 23.20
N GLY A 2 6.91 5.51 22.39
CA GLY A 2 6.15 4.34 21.98
C GLY A 2 6.83 3.54 20.89
N LYS A 3 6.41 2.30 20.75
CA LYS A 3 6.79 1.48 19.61
C LYS A 3 6.01 1.92 18.38
N GLN A 4 6.53 1.59 17.22
CA GLN A 4 5.83 1.72 15.97
C GLN A 4 5.62 0.34 15.36
N ILE A 5 4.38 0.04 14.98
CA ILE A 5 4.04 -1.23 14.34
C ILE A 5 3.31 -0.94 13.02
N PRO A 6 3.54 -1.75 11.99
CA PRO A 6 2.79 -1.57 10.74
C PRO A 6 1.34 -1.99 10.92
N ILE A 7 0.43 -1.26 10.29
CA ILE A 7 -1.00 -1.57 10.37
C ILE A 7 -1.35 -2.83 9.58
N VAL A 8 -0.51 -3.20 8.61
CA VAL A 8 -0.69 -4.40 7.80
C VAL A 8 0.62 -5.19 7.74
N ASP A 9 0.52 -6.51 7.56
CA ASP A 9 1.68 -7.40 7.58
C ASP A 9 2.67 -7.14 6.46
N TYR A 10 2.22 -6.62 5.34
CA TYR A 10 3.06 -6.41 4.17
C TYR A 10 3.76 -5.05 4.15
N LEU A 11 3.63 -4.26 5.20
CA LEU A 11 4.37 -3.00 5.35
C LEU A 11 5.57 -3.22 6.26
N ALA A 12 6.78 -3.02 5.74
CA ALA A 12 8.02 -3.14 6.50
C ALA A 12 8.52 -1.73 6.86
N ILE A 13 8.74 -1.48 8.14
CA ILE A 13 9.20 -0.17 8.64
C ILE A 13 10.50 -0.26 9.45
N ASP A 14 10.93 -1.47 9.80
CA ASP A 14 12.10 -1.67 10.68
C ASP A 14 13.40 -1.92 9.92
N ASP A 15 13.31 -2.17 8.63
CA ASP A 15 14.44 -2.60 7.80
C ASP A 15 14.77 -1.53 6.75
N GLY A 16 15.21 -0.38 7.23
CA GLY A 16 15.54 0.75 6.37
C GLY A 16 14.32 1.61 6.01
N PRO A 17 14.32 2.28 4.86
CA PRO A 17 13.16 3.07 4.45
C PRO A 17 11.89 2.23 4.34
N PRO A 18 10.73 2.76 4.75
CA PRO A 18 9.49 2.00 4.68
C PRO A 18 9.17 1.53 3.26
N HIS A 19 8.75 0.27 3.15
CA HIS A 19 8.42 -0.34 1.86
C HIS A 19 7.42 -1.46 2.06
N LEU A 20 6.78 -1.88 0.97
CA LEU A 20 5.88 -3.02 0.98
C LEU A 20 6.64 -4.29 0.61
N VAL A 21 6.20 -5.43 1.14
CA VAL A 21 6.81 -6.73 0.90
C VAL A 21 5.70 -7.70 0.48
N ALA A 22 5.96 -8.47 -0.57
CA ALA A 22 5.03 -9.47 -1.06
C ALA A 22 5.63 -10.86 -0.94
N TRP A 23 4.78 -11.88 -1.06
CA TRP A 23 5.20 -13.26 -1.25
C TRP A 23 5.24 -13.53 -2.75
N GLU A 24 6.40 -13.93 -3.26
CA GLU A 24 6.57 -14.25 -4.67
C GLU A 24 6.60 -15.77 -4.85
N ALA A 25 5.73 -16.28 -5.69
CA ALA A 25 5.75 -17.69 -6.05
C ALA A 25 6.99 -17.98 -6.87
N VAL A 26 7.80 -18.95 -6.43
CA VAL A 26 9.10 -19.22 -7.03
C VAL A 26 8.97 -19.72 -8.48
N ASP A 27 7.93 -20.49 -8.76
CA ASP A 27 7.76 -21.10 -10.11
C ASP A 27 7.11 -20.15 -11.13
N SER A 28 6.22 -19.26 -10.72
CA SER A 28 5.50 -18.39 -11.66
C SER A 28 5.85 -16.91 -11.58
N GLY A 29 6.46 -16.48 -10.46
CA GLY A 29 6.71 -15.08 -10.21
C GLY A 29 5.47 -14.29 -9.76
N ALA A 30 4.34 -14.95 -9.55
CA ALA A 30 3.12 -14.29 -9.08
C ALA A 30 3.33 -13.71 -7.67
N LEU A 31 2.76 -12.53 -7.42
CA LEU A 31 2.93 -11.82 -6.15
C LEU A 31 1.65 -11.83 -5.34
N TYR A 32 1.78 -12.09 -4.05
CA TYR A 32 0.66 -12.11 -3.10
C TYR A 32 1.05 -11.32 -1.85
N PHE A 33 0.12 -10.56 -1.31
CA PHE A 33 0.36 -9.85 -0.05
C PHE A 33 0.10 -10.72 1.17
N ASP A 34 -0.68 -11.78 1.02
CA ASP A 34 -0.89 -12.77 2.07
C ASP A 34 -0.16 -14.07 1.72
N ARG A 35 0.21 -14.82 2.74
CA ARG A 35 0.85 -16.10 2.51
C ARG A 35 -0.19 -17.12 2.03
N ARG A 36 0.12 -17.80 0.93
CA ARG A 36 -0.77 -18.81 0.35
C ARG A 36 -0.15 -20.19 0.45
N ASN A 37 -1.00 -21.21 0.45
CA ASN A 37 -0.55 -22.60 0.46
C ASN A 37 -0.07 -23.04 -0.90
N ALA A 38 -0.63 -22.48 -1.96
CA ALA A 38 -0.24 -22.81 -3.33
C ALA A 38 -0.44 -21.58 -4.23
N ASP A 39 0.35 -21.55 -5.30
CA ASP A 39 0.25 -20.49 -6.30
C ASP A 39 -0.90 -20.79 -7.26
N ALA A 40 -1.88 -19.90 -7.31
CA ALA A 40 -3.04 -20.06 -8.19
C ALA A 40 -2.67 -20.07 -9.67
N LYS A 41 -1.53 -19.47 -10.03
CA LYS A 41 -1.09 -19.36 -11.41
C LYS A 41 -0.28 -20.59 -11.87
N GLY A 42 0.67 -21.02 -11.04
CA GLY A 42 1.56 -22.12 -11.39
C GLY A 42 1.36 -23.39 -10.58
N GLY A 43 0.55 -23.37 -9.54
CA GLY A 43 0.30 -24.51 -8.67
C GLY A 43 1.42 -24.85 -7.70
N GLY A 44 2.52 -24.11 -7.71
CA GLY A 44 3.65 -24.35 -6.83
C GLY A 44 3.36 -24.00 -5.38
N THR A 45 4.17 -24.51 -4.46
CA THR A 45 4.00 -24.29 -3.02
C THR A 45 5.15 -23.53 -2.41
N GLU A 46 6.17 -23.18 -3.19
CA GLU A 46 7.32 -22.42 -2.70
C GLU A 46 7.13 -20.93 -2.95
N PHE A 47 7.36 -20.14 -1.91
CA PHE A 47 7.24 -18.68 -1.95
C PHE A 47 8.46 -18.07 -1.29
N ARG A 48 8.82 -16.88 -1.75
CA ARG A 48 9.89 -16.08 -1.14
C ARG A 48 9.41 -14.67 -0.89
N ARG A 49 10.03 -13.99 0.06
CA ARG A 49 9.71 -12.59 0.34
C ARG A 49 10.35 -11.71 -0.74
N LYS A 50 9.59 -10.76 -1.25
CA LYS A 50 10.07 -9.81 -2.26
C LYS A 50 9.81 -8.39 -1.79
N LYS A 51 10.87 -7.58 -1.74
CA LYS A 51 10.76 -6.16 -1.47
C LYS A 51 10.21 -5.45 -2.69
N LEU A 52 9.15 -4.69 -2.50
CA LEU A 52 8.50 -3.96 -3.59
C LEU A 52 9.01 -2.53 -3.66
N GLY A 53 8.85 -1.89 -4.82
CA GLY A 53 9.18 -0.49 -4.98
C GLY A 53 8.24 0.42 -4.21
N THR A 54 8.67 1.66 -3.99
CA THR A 54 7.88 2.66 -3.26
C THR A 54 7.26 3.70 -4.18
N THR A 55 7.45 3.54 -5.50
CA THR A 55 6.85 4.41 -6.52
C THR A 55 6.01 3.56 -7.44
N GLY A 56 5.07 4.20 -8.11
CA GLY A 56 4.20 3.50 -9.04
C GLY A 56 3.31 4.45 -9.79
N LYS A 57 2.27 3.90 -10.43
CA LYS A 57 1.31 4.66 -11.19
C LYS A 57 -0.11 4.24 -10.83
N VAL A 58 -1.02 5.19 -10.89
CA VAL A 58 -2.43 4.94 -10.59
C VAL A 58 -3.04 4.11 -11.71
N ARG A 59 -3.48 2.90 -11.36
CA ARG A 59 -4.17 2.01 -12.28
C ARG A 59 -5.66 2.33 -12.37
N SER A 60 -6.25 2.60 -11.21
CA SER A 60 -7.65 3.01 -11.12
C SER A 60 -7.85 3.78 -9.81
N PHE A 61 -8.92 4.54 -9.73
CA PHE A 61 -9.22 5.27 -8.50
C PHE A 61 -10.71 5.49 -8.37
N THR A 62 -11.13 5.75 -7.13
CA THR A 62 -12.50 6.12 -6.80
C THR A 62 -12.45 7.27 -5.80
N ILE A 63 -13.26 8.30 -6.03
CA ILE A 63 -13.40 9.38 -5.06
C ILE A 63 -14.56 9.02 -4.15
N VAL A 64 -14.24 8.85 -2.86
CA VAL A 64 -15.21 8.40 -1.86
C VAL A 64 -15.79 9.63 -1.16
N ASN A 65 -17.08 9.87 -1.32
CA ASN A 65 -17.77 11.02 -0.72
C ASN A 65 -18.52 10.67 0.55
N ARG A 66 -18.64 9.37 0.86
CA ARG A 66 -19.24 8.88 2.09
C ARG A 66 -18.29 7.99 2.79
N GLY A 67 -18.14 8.16 4.09
CA GLY A 67 -17.24 7.34 4.88
C GLY A 67 -17.87 6.99 6.21
N VAL A 68 -17.14 6.19 6.99
CA VAL A 68 -17.51 5.91 8.38
C VAL A 68 -17.13 7.09 9.27
N PRO A 69 -17.79 7.23 10.44
CA PRO A 69 -17.39 8.30 11.37
C PRO A 69 -15.90 8.24 11.71
N GLY A 70 -15.27 9.40 11.75
CA GLY A 70 -13.85 9.52 12.08
C GLY A 70 -12.93 9.51 10.87
N ILE A 71 -13.44 9.22 9.66
CA ILE A 71 -12.63 9.26 8.44
C ILE A 71 -13.06 10.48 7.62
N PRO A 72 -12.12 11.42 7.37
CA PRO A 72 -12.44 12.59 6.55
C PRO A 72 -12.85 12.21 5.12
N VAL A 73 -13.87 12.87 4.61
CA VAL A 73 -14.31 12.72 3.23
C VAL A 73 -14.44 14.10 2.58
N PRO A 74 -14.27 14.22 1.27
CA PRO A 74 -13.97 13.13 0.33
C PRO A 74 -12.52 12.67 0.43
N TYR A 75 -12.29 11.43 0.04
CA TYR A 75 -10.93 10.92 -0.09
C TYR A 75 -10.82 10.07 -1.36
N VAL A 76 -9.59 9.82 -1.80
CA VAL A 76 -9.33 9.04 -3.00
C VAL A 76 -8.80 7.66 -2.59
N SER A 77 -9.48 6.61 -3.03
CA SER A 77 -9.00 5.25 -2.93
C SER A 77 -8.47 4.83 -4.30
N ALA A 78 -7.24 4.38 -4.36
CA ALA A 78 -6.58 4.08 -5.62
C ALA A 78 -5.98 2.68 -5.64
N LEU A 79 -5.95 2.07 -6.82
CA LEU A 79 -5.13 0.91 -7.09
C LEU A 79 -3.87 1.42 -7.78
N VAL A 80 -2.72 1.05 -7.23
CA VAL A 80 -1.42 1.52 -7.71
C VAL A 80 -0.61 0.34 -8.21
N ASP A 81 -0.15 0.41 -9.45
CA ASP A 81 0.81 -0.53 -9.99
C ASP A 81 2.20 -0.07 -9.58
N LEU A 82 2.85 -0.84 -8.72
CA LEU A 82 4.17 -0.50 -8.21
C LEU A 82 5.24 -0.79 -9.26
N ASP A 83 6.24 0.07 -9.31
CA ASP A 83 7.38 -0.13 -10.18
C ASP A 83 8.13 -1.37 -9.72
N GLY A 84 8.40 -2.28 -10.63
CA GLY A 84 9.04 -3.55 -10.31
C GLY A 84 8.08 -4.69 -10.01
N GLY A 85 6.78 -4.42 -9.96
CA GLY A 85 5.75 -5.45 -9.79
C GLY A 85 4.85 -5.23 -8.60
N GLY A 86 3.66 -5.81 -8.69
CA GLY A 86 2.66 -5.74 -7.63
C GLY A 86 1.67 -4.60 -7.81
N THR A 87 0.41 -4.87 -7.47
CA THR A 87 -0.65 -3.86 -7.45
C THR A 87 -1.21 -3.80 -6.04
N VAL A 88 -1.30 -2.61 -5.48
CA VAL A 88 -1.75 -2.42 -4.11
C VAL A 88 -2.83 -1.35 -4.06
N LYS A 89 -3.77 -1.52 -3.12
CA LYS A 89 -4.80 -0.52 -2.85
C LYS A 89 -4.31 0.39 -1.73
N GLY A 90 -4.41 1.69 -1.94
CA GLY A 90 -4.08 2.69 -0.93
C GLY A 90 -4.81 3.98 -1.20
N ASN A 91 -4.85 4.84 -0.20
CA ASN A 91 -5.43 6.16 -0.36
C ASN A 91 -4.41 7.08 -1.02
N LEU A 92 -4.90 8.01 -1.83
CA LEU A 92 -4.06 9.04 -2.43
C LEU A 92 -4.21 10.31 -1.60
N MET A 93 -3.11 10.82 -1.08
CA MET A 93 -3.08 11.98 -0.19
C MET A 93 -2.32 13.13 -0.84
N ASN A 94 -2.40 14.30 -0.22
CA ASN A 94 -1.67 15.50 -0.64
C ASN A 94 -2.01 15.97 -2.05
N THR A 95 -3.23 15.66 -2.51
CA THR A 95 -3.78 16.14 -3.76
C THR A 95 -5.28 16.38 -3.57
N PRO A 96 -5.87 17.36 -4.25
CA PRO A 96 -7.32 17.53 -4.17
C PRO A 96 -8.06 16.30 -4.66
N PRO A 97 -9.11 15.85 -3.95
CA PRO A 97 -9.84 14.64 -4.31
C PRO A 97 -10.89 14.91 -5.39
N ASP A 98 -10.44 15.25 -6.58
CA ASP A 98 -11.31 15.52 -7.70
C ASP A 98 -10.72 15.00 -9.02
N PRO A 99 -11.54 14.81 -10.06
CA PRO A 99 -11.08 14.24 -11.32
C PRO A 99 -10.13 15.14 -12.12
N GLU A 100 -9.99 16.39 -11.74
CA GLU A 100 -9.06 17.31 -12.40
C GLU A 100 -7.62 17.08 -11.92
N HIS A 101 -7.47 16.61 -10.68
CA HIS A 101 -6.16 16.41 -10.06
C HIS A 101 -5.72 14.96 -9.98
N VAL A 102 -6.68 14.02 -9.95
CA VAL A 102 -6.37 12.59 -9.89
C VAL A 102 -6.65 11.97 -11.25
N LYS A 103 -5.60 11.40 -11.86
CA LYS A 103 -5.71 10.84 -13.22
C LYS A 103 -5.12 9.46 -13.28
N LEU A 104 -5.65 8.65 -14.19
CA LEU A 104 -5.08 7.33 -14.47
C LEU A 104 -3.67 7.50 -15.03
N GLY A 105 -2.76 6.65 -14.59
CA GLY A 105 -1.38 6.68 -15.04
C GLY A 105 -0.50 7.73 -14.38
N MET A 106 -1.04 8.54 -13.47
CA MET A 106 -0.22 9.52 -12.78
C MET A 106 0.82 8.85 -11.90
N ALA A 107 2.02 9.42 -11.84
CA ALA A 107 3.09 8.90 -11.00
C ALA A 107 2.83 9.23 -9.53
N VAL A 108 3.02 8.25 -8.67
CA VAL A 108 2.82 8.39 -7.23
C VAL A 108 3.98 7.75 -6.48
N LYS A 109 4.13 8.16 -5.23
CA LYS A 109 5.11 7.55 -4.31
C LYS A 109 4.44 7.23 -2.99
N MET A 110 4.94 6.22 -2.31
CA MET A 110 4.41 5.78 -1.03
C MET A 110 4.86 6.72 0.08
N LEU A 111 3.97 6.96 1.02
CA LEU A 111 4.29 7.62 2.28
C LEU A 111 3.75 6.81 3.43
N THR A 112 4.28 7.03 4.61
CA THR A 112 3.78 6.40 5.84
C THR A 112 3.37 7.48 6.82
N PHE A 113 2.41 7.14 7.68
CA PHE A 113 1.93 8.09 8.69
C PHE A 113 1.37 7.31 9.87
N PRO A 114 1.37 7.89 11.08
CA PRO A 114 0.73 7.26 12.22
C PRO A 114 -0.79 7.31 12.06
N ALA A 115 -1.43 6.14 12.08
CA ALA A 115 -2.89 6.04 11.95
C ALA A 115 -3.59 6.11 13.30
N GLY A 116 -2.87 5.85 14.38
CA GLY A 116 -3.41 5.91 15.73
C GLY A 116 -2.38 5.46 16.75
N THR A 117 -2.63 5.76 17.99
CA THR A 117 -1.75 5.39 19.10
C THR A 117 -2.58 4.72 20.16
N ASP A 118 -2.12 3.60 20.69
CA ASP A 118 -2.83 2.91 21.76
C ASP A 118 -2.43 3.44 23.15
N ASP A 119 -2.99 2.83 24.20
CA ASP A 119 -2.77 3.28 25.57
C ASP A 119 -1.31 3.13 26.02
N ASP A 120 -0.55 2.23 25.39
CA ASP A 120 0.86 2.02 25.70
C ASP A 120 1.78 2.98 24.96
N GLY A 121 1.24 3.84 24.11
CA GLY A 121 2.03 4.72 23.27
C GLY A 121 2.51 4.04 21.99
N THR A 122 2.05 2.84 21.68
CA THR A 122 2.40 2.15 20.43
C THR A 122 1.64 2.80 19.27
N GLU A 123 2.37 3.26 18.27
CA GLU A 123 1.79 3.86 17.08
C GLU A 123 1.57 2.83 15.99
N ALA A 124 0.35 2.79 15.43
CA ALA A 124 0.06 2.00 14.25
C ALA A 124 0.44 2.83 13.02
N ILE A 125 1.34 2.30 12.20
CA ILE A 125 1.83 3.00 11.02
C ILE A 125 1.09 2.49 9.79
N ALA A 126 0.42 3.38 9.09
CA ALA A 126 -0.26 3.11 7.84
C ALA A 126 0.54 3.65 6.67
N PHE A 127 0.20 3.23 5.48
CA PHE A 127 0.79 3.76 4.26
C PHE A 127 -0.29 4.35 3.35
N ALA A 128 0.14 5.27 2.49
CA ALA A 128 -0.71 5.85 1.47
C ALA A 128 0.19 6.24 0.30
N PHE A 129 -0.38 6.89 -0.70
CA PHE A 129 0.38 7.37 -1.85
C PHE A 129 0.11 8.86 -2.03
N GLU A 130 1.06 9.54 -2.65
CA GLU A 130 0.94 10.96 -2.98
C GLU A 130 1.55 11.18 -4.36
N PRO A 131 1.21 12.28 -5.05
CA PRO A 131 1.82 12.58 -6.35
C PRO A 131 3.35 12.62 -6.23
N ALA A 132 4.04 12.00 -7.19
CA ALA A 132 5.49 11.87 -7.15
C ALA A 132 6.22 13.12 -7.64
N SER A 133 5.51 14.03 -8.24
CA SER A 133 6.13 15.25 -8.79
C SER A 133 5.66 16.49 -8.08
#